data_26b5e9267cf96eca4c064a247d644637
#
_entry.id   26b5e9267cf96eca4c064a247d644637
#
_cell.length_a   1.000
_cell.length_b   1.000
_cell.length_c   1.000
_cell.angle_alpha   90.00
_cell.angle_beta   90.00
_cell.angle_gamma   90.00
#
_symmetry.space_group_name_H-M   'P 1'
#
loop_
_entity.id
_entity.type
_entity.pdbx_description
1 polymer ?
#
loop_
_entity_poly.entity_id
_entity_poly.type
_entity_poly.pdbx_seq_one_letter_code
_entity_poly.pdbx_strand_id
1 'polypeptide(L)'
;MIVFILLATLLTALAVGLVLVPLIRPLRTQQAPAPWAALASCVLLAGGSAALYLHFSTWSWRLNPGMDSPESPIEQLIGQVDAHPHDLAAWLKLGKSYVVLQEYPLAVRAFRHADQVADGRSAPALIGEAEAMILIHDATLDGPAGQLIERALVLEPNSPKALFFGAAEAMRRGDLTLARARFTKLLAMQPPPDVQLVLKREIAAIDAKMAAKKPQSPAKMVRSSPG
;
A
#
# COMPACT_ATOMS: atom_id res chain seq x y z
N MET A 1 -11.08 17.84 -23.75
CA MET A 1 -9.63 17.85 -24.01
C MET A 1 -9.26 18.66 -25.24
N ILE A 2 -9.87 18.42 -26.41
CA ILE A 2 -9.56 19.16 -27.70
C ILE A 2 -9.83 20.65 -27.57
N VAL A 3 -10.96 21.07 -27.02
CA VAL A 3 -11.32 22.48 -26.83
C VAL A 3 -10.34 23.21 -25.93
N PHE A 4 -9.81 22.55 -24.90
CA PHE A 4 -8.79 23.08 -23.99
C PHE A 4 -7.45 23.34 -24.73
N ILE A 5 -7.00 22.40 -25.54
CA ILE A 5 -5.76 22.52 -26.31
C ILE A 5 -5.90 23.68 -27.32
N LEU A 6 -7.04 23.79 -27.98
CA LEU A 6 -7.31 24.89 -28.91
C LEU A 6 -7.36 26.27 -28.22
N LEU A 7 -7.95 26.36 -27.04
CA LEU A 7 -8.01 27.60 -26.26
C LEU A 7 -6.63 28.00 -25.73
N ALA A 8 -5.85 27.05 -25.23
CA ALA A 8 -4.50 27.27 -24.73
C ALA A 8 -3.55 27.70 -25.88
N THR A 9 -3.64 27.06 -27.05
CA THR A 9 -2.84 27.45 -28.23
C THR A 9 -3.24 28.81 -28.77
N LEU A 10 -4.52 29.17 -28.76
CA LEU A 10 -4.99 30.49 -29.16
C LEU A 10 -4.49 31.60 -28.24
N LEU A 11 -4.55 31.38 -26.92
CA LEU A 11 -4.07 32.33 -25.91
C LEU A 11 -2.55 32.52 -25.96
N THR A 12 -1.80 31.41 -26.14
CA THR A 12 -0.34 31.48 -26.29
C THR A 12 0.06 32.19 -27.60
N ALA A 13 -0.64 31.95 -28.71
CA ALA A 13 -0.41 32.64 -29.99
C ALA A 13 -0.73 34.14 -29.88
N LEU A 14 -1.81 34.49 -29.17
CA LEU A 14 -2.18 35.90 -28.91
C LEU A 14 -1.14 36.62 -28.06
N ALA A 15 -0.67 35.99 -26.99
CA ALA A 15 0.35 36.55 -26.09
C ALA A 15 1.70 36.74 -26.82
N VAL A 16 2.13 35.74 -27.60
CA VAL A 16 3.35 35.83 -28.41
C VAL A 16 3.22 36.89 -29.49
N GLY A 17 2.08 36.99 -30.16
CA GLY A 17 1.80 38.06 -31.13
C GLY A 17 1.87 39.46 -30.53
N LEU A 18 1.32 39.65 -29.32
CA LEU A 18 1.29 40.92 -28.62
C LEU A 18 2.69 41.37 -28.16
N VAL A 19 3.60 40.44 -27.92
CA VAL A 19 5.00 40.75 -27.58
C VAL A 19 5.88 40.92 -28.84
N LEU A 20 5.68 40.08 -29.88
CA LEU A 20 6.51 40.07 -31.09
C LEU A 20 6.17 41.19 -32.05
N VAL A 21 4.90 41.59 -32.19
CA VAL A 21 4.46 42.64 -33.13
C VAL A 21 5.17 43.99 -32.92
N PRO A 22 5.32 44.52 -31.68
CA PRO A 22 6.07 45.74 -31.45
C PRO A 22 7.59 45.58 -31.66
N LEU A 23 8.11 44.34 -31.53
CA LEU A 23 9.54 44.08 -31.69
C LEU A 23 9.98 43.99 -33.16
N ILE A 24 9.08 43.54 -34.05
CA ILE A 24 9.36 43.33 -35.47
C ILE A 24 9.06 44.60 -36.33
N ARG A 25 8.23 45.53 -35.80
CA ARG A 25 7.97 46.78 -36.53
C ARG A 25 9.21 47.68 -36.44
N PRO A 26 9.82 48.06 -37.59
CA PRO A 26 10.96 48.95 -37.58
C PRO A 26 10.59 50.28 -36.95
N LEU A 27 11.38 50.73 -35.97
CA LEU A 27 11.26 51.95 -35.22
C LEU A 27 11.30 53.21 -36.11
N ARG A 28 10.18 53.60 -36.67
CA ARG A 28 10.09 54.84 -37.46
C ARG A 28 9.35 55.97 -36.71
N THR A 29 8.98 55.79 -35.47
CA THR A 29 8.44 56.86 -34.62
C THR A 29 9.00 56.74 -33.22
N GLN A 30 9.78 57.72 -32.79
CA GLN A 30 10.28 57.93 -31.44
C GLN A 30 9.15 58.26 -30.49
N GLN A 31 8.25 57.32 -30.22
CA GLN A 31 7.37 57.39 -29.06
C GLN A 31 7.72 56.21 -28.17
N ALA A 32 8.28 56.55 -27.00
CA ALA A 32 8.52 55.54 -25.96
C ALA A 32 7.22 54.73 -25.73
N PRO A 33 7.30 53.41 -25.70
CA PRO A 33 6.11 52.59 -25.45
C PRO A 33 5.49 53.04 -24.13
N ALA A 34 4.27 53.47 -24.19
CA ALA A 34 3.58 54.00 -23.01
C ALA A 34 3.58 52.93 -21.92
N PRO A 35 4.03 53.24 -20.70
CA PRO A 35 4.21 52.26 -19.62
C PRO A 35 2.93 51.53 -19.27
N TRP A 36 1.76 52.10 -19.60
CA TRP A 36 0.46 51.48 -19.37
C TRP A 36 0.22 50.23 -20.24
N ALA A 37 0.83 50.13 -21.43
CA ALA A 37 0.68 48.94 -22.28
C ALA A 37 1.38 47.71 -21.69
N ALA A 38 2.55 47.88 -21.06
CA ALA A 38 3.25 46.85 -20.36
C ALA A 38 2.47 46.41 -19.10
N LEU A 39 1.93 47.37 -18.34
CA LEU A 39 1.11 47.07 -17.19
C LEU A 39 -0.18 46.34 -17.57
N ALA A 40 -0.86 46.73 -18.65
CA ALA A 40 -2.05 46.05 -19.15
C ALA A 40 -1.76 44.59 -19.55
N SER A 41 -0.63 44.33 -20.19
CA SER A 41 -0.19 42.97 -20.56
C SER A 41 0.08 42.10 -19.34
N CYS A 42 0.75 42.65 -18.32
CA CYS A 42 0.98 41.95 -17.06
C CYS A 42 -0.31 41.60 -16.30
N VAL A 43 -1.24 42.54 -16.24
CA VAL A 43 -2.56 42.33 -15.60
C VAL A 43 -3.40 41.30 -16.34
N LEU A 44 -3.39 41.31 -17.68
CA LEU A 44 -4.07 40.28 -18.50
C LEU A 44 -3.47 38.91 -18.34
N LEU A 45 -2.15 38.77 -18.32
CA LEU A 45 -1.47 37.49 -18.13
C LEU A 45 -1.68 36.97 -16.71
N ALA A 46 -1.53 37.78 -15.69
CA ALA A 46 -1.74 37.38 -14.31
C ALA A 46 -3.22 37.04 -14.04
N GLY A 47 -4.16 37.90 -14.49
CA GLY A 47 -5.59 37.66 -14.34
C GLY A 47 -6.08 36.46 -15.13
N GLY A 48 -5.63 36.28 -16.37
CA GLY A 48 -5.94 35.09 -17.20
C GLY A 48 -5.40 33.80 -16.59
N SER A 49 -4.18 33.83 -16.09
CA SER A 49 -3.56 32.67 -15.40
C SER A 49 -4.31 32.31 -14.11
N ALA A 50 -4.67 33.33 -13.30
CA ALA A 50 -5.43 33.12 -12.07
C ALA A 50 -6.85 32.59 -12.37
N ALA A 51 -7.53 33.14 -13.38
CA ALA A 51 -8.86 32.68 -13.79
C ALA A 51 -8.85 31.26 -14.32
N LEU A 52 -7.83 30.87 -15.12
CA LEU A 52 -7.62 29.51 -15.58
C LEU A 52 -7.31 28.57 -14.41
N TYR A 53 -6.46 28.99 -13.50
CA TYR A 53 -6.14 28.20 -12.30
C TYR A 53 -7.38 27.96 -11.44
N LEU A 54 -8.19 29.00 -11.20
CA LEU A 54 -9.43 28.88 -10.40
C LEU A 54 -10.51 28.05 -11.12
N HIS A 55 -10.55 28.09 -12.45
CA HIS A 55 -11.55 27.34 -13.23
C HIS A 55 -11.17 25.87 -13.42
N PHE A 56 -9.90 25.55 -13.58
CA PHE A 56 -9.42 24.20 -13.85
C PHE A 56 -8.77 23.52 -12.63
N SER A 57 -8.46 24.27 -11.57
CA SER A 57 -8.00 23.70 -10.32
C SER A 57 -9.18 22.97 -9.69
N THR A 58 -9.07 21.66 -9.61
CA THR A 58 -9.97 20.81 -8.80
C THR A 58 -9.77 21.05 -7.30
N TRP A 59 -8.83 21.92 -6.94
CA TRP A 59 -8.67 22.39 -5.58
C TRP A 59 -9.76 23.40 -5.25
N SER A 60 -10.91 22.91 -4.85
CA SER A 60 -11.91 23.73 -4.19
C SER A 60 -11.34 24.22 -2.86
N TRP A 61 -10.91 25.47 -2.82
CA TRP A 61 -10.77 26.20 -1.56
C TRP A 61 -12.17 26.26 -0.97
N ARG A 62 -12.47 25.34 -0.08
CA ARG A 62 -13.77 25.27 0.57
C ARG A 62 -13.91 26.45 1.51
N LEU A 63 -14.44 27.53 0.99
CA LEU A 63 -15.07 28.60 1.79
C LEU A 63 -16.51 28.24 2.19
N ASN A 64 -16.99 27.06 1.81
CA ASN A 64 -18.31 26.55 2.17
C ASN A 64 -18.17 25.23 2.94
N PRO A 65 -18.36 25.23 4.27
CA PRO A 65 -18.41 24.01 5.09
C PRO A 65 -19.67 23.15 4.85
N GLY A 66 -20.42 23.38 3.77
CA GLY A 66 -21.69 22.72 3.48
C GLY A 66 -21.83 22.11 2.08
N MET A 67 -20.78 22.06 1.25
CA MET A 67 -20.84 21.28 0.01
C MET A 67 -20.27 19.89 0.27
N ASP A 68 -21.15 18.92 0.24
CA ASP A 68 -20.90 17.49 0.26
C ASP A 68 -19.90 17.11 -0.84
N SER A 69 -18.61 17.12 -0.52
CA SER A 69 -17.70 16.26 -1.27
C SER A 69 -18.13 14.83 -0.98
N PRO A 70 -18.24 13.95 -1.98
CA PRO A 70 -18.48 12.56 -1.68
C PRO A 70 -17.43 12.13 -0.65
N GLU A 71 -17.90 11.77 0.55
CA GLU A 71 -17.03 11.28 1.62
C GLU A 71 -16.11 10.23 1.03
N SER A 72 -14.84 10.34 1.32
CA SER A 72 -13.91 9.30 0.87
C SER A 72 -14.37 7.96 1.43
N PRO A 73 -14.15 6.84 0.74
CA PRO A 73 -14.54 5.52 1.24
C PRO A 73 -14.04 5.24 2.67
N ILE A 74 -12.93 5.86 3.06
CA ILE A 74 -12.40 5.72 4.41
C ILE A 74 -13.14 6.59 5.43
N GLU A 75 -13.57 7.80 5.05
CA GLU A 75 -14.40 8.66 5.92
C GLU A 75 -15.74 8.00 6.22
N GLN A 76 -16.35 7.34 5.22
CA GLN A 76 -17.57 6.55 5.41
C GLN A 76 -17.35 5.39 6.39
N LEU A 77 -16.21 4.68 6.29
CA LEU A 77 -15.88 3.60 7.24
C LEU A 77 -15.63 4.13 8.64
N ILE A 78 -14.97 5.30 8.78
CA ILE A 78 -14.78 5.95 10.08
C ILE A 78 -16.15 6.31 10.67
N GLY A 79 -17.03 6.95 9.90
CA GLY A 79 -18.39 7.25 10.35
C GLY A 79 -19.19 6.00 10.75
N GLN A 80 -19.00 4.88 10.03
CA GLN A 80 -19.64 3.62 10.34
C GLN A 80 -19.15 3.04 11.69
N VAL A 81 -17.85 3.02 11.97
CA VAL A 81 -17.32 2.51 13.23
C VAL A 81 -17.64 3.43 14.41
N ASP A 82 -17.75 4.74 14.18
CA ASP A 82 -18.18 5.70 15.18
C ASP A 82 -19.66 5.53 15.55
N ALA A 83 -20.52 5.29 14.55
CA ALA A 83 -21.94 5.02 14.76
C ALA A 83 -22.20 3.62 15.36
N HIS A 84 -21.39 2.65 15.00
CA HIS A 84 -21.52 1.24 15.39
C HIS A 84 -20.20 0.68 15.91
N PRO A 85 -19.74 1.05 17.13
CA PRO A 85 -18.43 0.66 17.67
C PRO A 85 -18.23 -0.86 17.83
N HIS A 86 -19.31 -1.62 17.89
CA HIS A 86 -19.29 -3.08 18.01
C HIS A 86 -19.43 -3.83 16.67
N ASP A 87 -19.36 -3.12 15.54
CA ASP A 87 -19.37 -3.75 14.21
C ASP A 87 -17.97 -4.28 13.85
N LEU A 88 -17.75 -5.56 14.13
CA LEU A 88 -16.53 -6.28 13.76
C LEU A 88 -16.18 -6.13 12.28
N ALA A 89 -17.17 -6.23 11.39
CA ALA A 89 -16.94 -6.19 9.95
C ALA A 89 -16.48 -4.80 9.51
N ALA A 90 -17.02 -3.73 10.08
CA ALA A 90 -16.60 -2.35 9.82
C ALA A 90 -15.15 -2.12 10.26
N TRP A 91 -14.76 -2.55 11.46
CA TRP A 91 -13.39 -2.45 11.96
C TRP A 91 -12.39 -3.24 11.09
N LEU A 92 -12.75 -4.45 10.65
CA LEU A 92 -11.91 -5.24 9.73
C LEU A 92 -11.73 -4.56 8.36
N LYS A 93 -12.80 -3.95 7.83
CA LYS A 93 -12.73 -3.19 6.57
C LYS A 93 -11.85 -1.95 6.73
N LEU A 94 -12.01 -1.21 7.83
CA LEU A 94 -11.21 -0.02 8.13
C LEU A 94 -9.73 -0.37 8.25
N GLY A 95 -9.40 -1.45 8.96
CA GLY A 95 -8.02 -1.95 9.06
C GLY A 95 -7.41 -2.29 7.71
N LYS A 96 -8.15 -3.00 6.85
CA LYS A 96 -7.71 -3.30 5.47
C LYS A 96 -7.53 -2.06 4.63
N SER A 97 -8.41 -1.06 4.76
CA SER A 97 -8.28 0.22 4.04
C SER A 97 -7.02 0.97 4.46
N TYR A 98 -6.69 0.99 5.76
CA TYR A 98 -5.45 1.57 6.24
C TYR A 98 -4.20 0.84 5.74
N VAL A 99 -4.23 -0.49 5.60
CA VAL A 99 -3.12 -1.25 4.97
C VAL A 99 -2.90 -0.81 3.52
N VAL A 100 -3.98 -0.67 2.74
CA VAL A 100 -3.91 -0.21 1.34
C VAL A 100 -3.35 1.21 1.24
N LEU A 101 -3.69 2.09 2.17
CA LEU A 101 -3.18 3.45 2.26
C LEU A 101 -1.76 3.54 2.87
N GLN A 102 -1.16 2.40 3.23
CA GLN A 102 0.13 2.31 3.91
C GLN A 102 0.18 3.00 5.29
N GLU A 103 -0.98 3.27 5.86
CA GLU A 103 -1.15 3.82 7.21
C GLU A 103 -1.14 2.69 8.24
N TYR A 104 -0.02 1.95 8.27
CA TYR A 104 0.11 0.72 9.07
C TYR A 104 -0.16 0.90 10.58
N PRO A 105 0.26 2.01 11.23
CA PRO A 105 -0.05 2.22 12.64
C PRO A 105 -1.56 2.34 12.91
N LEU A 106 -2.32 2.93 11.97
CA LEU A 106 -3.78 3.02 12.06
C LEU A 106 -4.42 1.66 11.77
N ALA A 107 -3.87 0.88 10.83
CA ALA A 107 -4.30 -0.49 10.57
C ALA A 107 -4.18 -1.37 11.81
N VAL A 108 -3.04 -1.32 12.52
CA VAL A 108 -2.84 -2.06 13.79
C VAL A 108 -3.92 -1.70 14.81
N ARG A 109 -4.23 -0.40 14.97
CA ARG A 109 -5.28 0.04 15.91
C ARG A 109 -6.66 -0.50 15.52
N ALA A 110 -7.01 -0.40 14.23
CA ALA A 110 -8.31 -0.86 13.73
C ALA A 110 -8.47 -2.38 13.89
N PHE A 111 -7.46 -3.18 13.56
CA PHE A 111 -7.50 -4.63 13.75
C PHE A 111 -7.52 -5.03 15.22
N ARG A 112 -6.81 -4.31 16.09
CA ARG A 112 -6.87 -4.54 17.54
C ARG A 112 -8.27 -4.26 18.09
N HIS A 113 -8.94 -3.19 17.66
CA HIS A 113 -10.33 -2.95 17.98
C HIS A 113 -11.24 -4.06 17.49
N ALA A 114 -11.04 -4.54 16.25
CA ALA A 114 -11.77 -5.68 15.70
C ALA A 114 -11.63 -6.93 16.59
N ASP A 115 -10.41 -7.25 17.07
CA ASP A 115 -10.19 -8.38 17.97
C ASP A 115 -10.86 -8.19 19.35
N GLN A 116 -10.84 -6.96 19.88
CA GLN A 116 -11.54 -6.62 21.13
C GLN A 116 -13.06 -6.80 20.99
N VAL A 117 -13.66 -6.34 19.90
CA VAL A 117 -15.09 -6.52 19.62
C VAL A 117 -15.47 -8.01 19.52
N ALA A 118 -14.53 -8.85 19.09
CA ALA A 118 -14.70 -10.30 19.00
C ALA A 118 -14.24 -11.06 20.26
N ASP A 119 -14.01 -10.39 21.39
CA ASP A 119 -13.52 -10.97 22.64
C ASP A 119 -12.23 -11.78 22.47
N GLY A 120 -11.31 -11.30 21.60
CA GLY A 120 -10.05 -11.98 21.34
C GLY A 120 -10.15 -13.21 20.42
N ARG A 121 -11.28 -13.39 19.74
CA ARG A 121 -11.59 -14.60 18.92
C ARG A 121 -11.73 -14.33 17.44
N SER A 122 -11.13 -13.25 16.92
CA SER A 122 -11.15 -12.94 15.50
C SER A 122 -9.82 -13.29 14.82
N ALA A 123 -9.72 -14.48 14.23
CA ALA A 123 -8.54 -14.84 13.46
C ALA A 123 -8.21 -13.83 12.34
N PRO A 124 -9.18 -13.29 11.57
CA PRO A 124 -8.92 -12.24 10.59
C PRO A 124 -8.32 -10.95 11.20
N ALA A 125 -8.76 -10.56 12.39
CA ALA A 125 -8.22 -9.38 13.07
C ALA A 125 -6.78 -9.61 13.54
N LEU A 126 -6.52 -10.75 14.17
CA LEU A 126 -5.17 -11.14 14.61
C LEU A 126 -4.17 -11.20 13.46
N ILE A 127 -4.58 -11.79 12.32
CA ILE A 127 -3.74 -11.88 11.12
C ILE A 127 -3.50 -10.48 10.53
N GLY A 128 -4.54 -9.64 10.48
CA GLY A 128 -4.43 -8.27 9.97
C GLY A 128 -3.53 -7.39 10.85
N GLU A 129 -3.65 -7.50 12.18
CA GLU A 129 -2.76 -6.81 13.12
C GLU A 129 -1.31 -7.25 12.94
N ALA A 130 -1.04 -8.56 12.86
CA ALA A 130 0.29 -9.09 12.65
C ALA A 130 0.89 -8.62 11.32
N GLU A 131 0.12 -8.66 10.23
CA GLU A 131 0.54 -8.17 8.91
C GLU A 131 0.93 -6.69 8.95
N ALA A 132 0.08 -5.84 9.54
CA ALA A 132 0.36 -4.41 9.66
C ALA A 132 1.61 -4.15 10.52
N MET A 133 1.83 -4.92 11.59
CA MET A 133 3.05 -4.83 12.41
C MET A 133 4.32 -5.19 11.63
N ILE A 134 4.26 -6.22 10.79
CA ILE A 134 5.37 -6.62 9.91
C ILE A 134 5.71 -5.52 8.94
N LEU A 135 4.70 -4.85 8.36
CA LEU A 135 4.86 -3.77 7.40
C LEU A 135 5.43 -2.47 8.02
N ILE A 136 5.21 -2.22 9.32
CA ILE A 136 5.79 -1.06 10.02
C ILE A 136 7.32 -1.19 10.17
N HIS A 137 7.84 -2.37 10.48
CA HIS A 137 9.20 -2.51 11.01
C HIS A 137 10.13 -3.31 10.10
N ASP A 138 9.74 -3.53 8.85
CA ASP A 138 10.53 -4.31 7.86
C ASP A 138 10.96 -5.68 8.40
N ALA A 139 10.15 -6.22 9.38
CA ALA A 139 10.73 -7.11 10.15
C ALA A 139 10.16 -8.30 10.71
N THR A 140 10.11 -8.35 11.80
CA THR A 140 10.32 -9.55 12.59
C THR A 140 8.98 -10.20 12.88
N LEU A 141 8.70 -11.26 12.14
CA LEU A 141 7.75 -12.30 12.59
C LEU A 141 8.14 -12.83 13.99
N ASP A 142 9.36 -12.50 14.47
CA ASP A 142 9.77 -12.82 15.84
C ASP A 142 9.10 -11.81 16.80
N GLY A 143 8.50 -12.33 17.86
CA GLY A 143 7.89 -11.49 18.87
C GLY A 143 6.36 -11.36 18.73
N PRO A 144 5.78 -10.15 18.94
CA PRO A 144 4.33 -9.98 19.04
C PRO A 144 3.55 -10.41 17.78
N ALA A 145 4.08 -10.12 16.58
CA ALA A 145 3.41 -10.49 15.33
C ALA A 145 3.28 -12.01 15.17
N GLY A 146 4.34 -12.77 15.48
CA GLY A 146 4.30 -14.23 15.45
C GLY A 146 3.31 -14.81 16.47
N GLN A 147 3.25 -14.24 17.69
CA GLN A 147 2.28 -14.68 18.68
C GLN A 147 0.82 -14.48 18.22
N LEU A 148 0.53 -13.37 17.53
CA LEU A 148 -0.78 -13.13 16.93
C LEU A 148 -1.11 -14.17 15.85
N ILE A 149 -0.14 -14.53 15.01
CA ILE A 149 -0.32 -15.57 13.99
C ILE A 149 -0.55 -16.95 14.63
N GLU A 150 0.17 -17.31 15.68
CA GLU A 150 -0.05 -18.58 16.39
C GLU A 150 -1.45 -18.62 17.04
N ARG A 151 -1.89 -17.53 17.67
CA ARG A 151 -3.27 -17.40 18.18
C ARG A 151 -4.30 -17.56 17.08
N ALA A 152 -4.07 -16.92 15.93
CA ALA A 152 -4.96 -17.06 14.77
C ALA A 152 -5.04 -18.49 14.26
N LEU A 153 -3.92 -19.24 14.26
CA LEU A 153 -3.88 -20.66 13.88
C LEU A 153 -4.58 -21.57 14.89
N VAL A 154 -4.65 -21.18 16.16
CA VAL A 154 -5.46 -21.90 17.16
C VAL A 154 -6.96 -21.73 16.86
N LEU A 155 -7.38 -20.51 16.48
CA LEU A 155 -8.78 -20.22 16.15
C LEU A 155 -9.19 -20.81 14.80
N GLU A 156 -8.33 -20.63 13.79
CA GLU A 156 -8.56 -21.08 12.42
C GLU A 156 -7.34 -21.86 11.90
N PRO A 157 -7.24 -23.18 12.22
CA PRO A 157 -6.09 -24.01 11.84
C PRO A 157 -5.89 -24.16 10.33
N ASN A 158 -6.89 -23.80 9.54
CA ASN A 158 -6.88 -23.91 8.08
C ASN A 158 -6.84 -22.53 7.40
N SER A 159 -6.57 -21.45 8.12
CA SER A 159 -6.42 -20.11 7.50
C SER A 159 -5.19 -20.09 6.60
N PRO A 160 -5.34 -19.87 5.26
CA PRO A 160 -4.20 -19.90 4.34
C PRO A 160 -3.17 -18.84 4.68
N LYS A 161 -3.61 -17.65 5.04
CA LYS A 161 -2.74 -16.52 5.38
C LYS A 161 -1.97 -16.78 6.67
N ALA A 162 -2.64 -17.30 7.70
CA ALA A 162 -2.00 -17.65 8.96
C ALA A 162 -1.00 -18.80 8.80
N LEU A 163 -1.32 -19.83 7.99
CA LEU A 163 -0.39 -20.91 7.66
C LEU A 163 0.87 -20.40 6.96
N PHE A 164 0.72 -19.46 6.02
CA PHE A 164 1.85 -18.87 5.31
C PHE A 164 2.78 -18.11 6.27
N PHE A 165 2.24 -17.15 7.04
CA PHE A 165 3.02 -16.38 7.99
C PHE A 165 3.61 -17.24 9.10
N GLY A 166 2.85 -18.21 9.61
CA GLY A 166 3.35 -19.13 10.63
C GLY A 166 4.43 -20.08 10.11
N ALA A 167 4.38 -20.47 8.84
CA ALA A 167 5.47 -21.24 8.21
C ALA A 167 6.75 -20.38 8.07
N ALA A 168 6.60 -19.13 7.63
CA ALA A 168 7.72 -18.20 7.51
C ALA A 168 8.37 -17.92 8.89
N GLU A 169 7.58 -17.77 9.93
CA GLU A 169 8.05 -17.62 11.31
C GLU A 169 8.81 -18.85 11.78
N ALA A 170 8.25 -20.06 11.57
CA ALA A 170 8.90 -21.30 11.93
C ALA A 170 10.24 -21.49 11.21
N MET A 171 10.32 -21.09 9.93
CA MET A 171 11.60 -21.10 9.18
C MET A 171 12.64 -20.19 9.84
N ARG A 172 12.27 -19.01 10.28
CA ARG A 172 13.18 -18.04 10.91
C ARG A 172 13.67 -18.55 12.26
N ARG A 173 12.80 -19.16 13.05
CA ARG A 173 13.17 -19.81 14.32
C ARG A 173 14.00 -21.09 14.13
N GLY A 174 14.15 -21.55 12.88
CA GLY A 174 14.87 -22.77 12.56
C GLY A 174 14.08 -24.05 12.80
N ASP A 175 12.77 -23.94 13.07
CA ASP A 175 11.86 -25.09 13.13
C ASP A 175 11.41 -25.49 11.73
N LEU A 176 12.34 -26.10 11.01
CA LEU A 176 12.13 -26.53 9.62
C LEU A 176 11.03 -27.58 9.50
N THR A 177 10.82 -28.38 10.53
CA THR A 177 9.78 -29.43 10.53
C THR A 177 8.38 -28.80 10.54
N LEU A 178 8.15 -27.84 11.43
CA LEU A 178 6.89 -27.12 11.52
C LEU A 178 6.64 -26.27 10.25
N ALA A 179 7.66 -25.58 9.76
CA ALA A 179 7.57 -24.80 8.54
C ALA A 179 7.13 -25.66 7.34
N ARG A 180 7.80 -26.82 7.16
CA ARG A 180 7.45 -27.78 6.12
C ARG A 180 6.01 -28.26 6.24
N ALA A 181 5.59 -28.64 7.43
CA ALA A 181 4.23 -29.13 7.68
C ALA A 181 3.17 -28.08 7.30
N ARG A 182 3.37 -26.80 7.67
CA ARG A 182 2.47 -25.69 7.37
C ARG A 182 2.40 -25.39 5.87
N PHE A 183 3.53 -25.33 5.16
CA PHE A 183 3.54 -25.15 3.71
C PHE A 183 2.93 -26.33 2.97
N THR A 184 3.17 -27.56 3.43
CA THR A 184 2.54 -28.76 2.84
C THR A 184 1.02 -28.73 3.03
N LYS A 185 0.55 -28.31 4.22
CA LYS A 185 -0.88 -28.13 4.48
C LYS A 185 -1.49 -27.05 3.57
N LEU A 186 -0.79 -25.94 3.37
CA LEU A 186 -1.24 -24.87 2.49
C LEU A 186 -1.28 -25.34 1.03
N LEU A 187 -0.29 -26.13 0.57
CA LEU A 187 -0.26 -26.70 -0.77
C LEU A 187 -1.43 -27.69 -1.00
N ALA A 188 -1.80 -28.46 0.03
CA ALA A 188 -2.93 -29.39 -0.03
C ALA A 188 -4.29 -28.70 -0.20
N MET A 189 -4.39 -27.40 0.09
CA MET A 189 -5.59 -26.59 -0.14
C MET A 189 -5.77 -26.19 -1.60
N GLN A 190 -4.88 -26.60 -2.50
CA GLN A 190 -4.91 -26.34 -3.93
C GLN A 190 -4.97 -24.83 -4.25
N PRO A 191 -4.04 -24.00 -3.76
CA PRO A 191 -4.00 -22.59 -4.09
C PRO A 191 -3.76 -22.39 -5.60
N PRO A 192 -3.87 -21.16 -6.13
CA PRO A 192 -3.58 -20.84 -7.52
C PRO A 192 -2.19 -21.35 -7.97
N PRO A 193 -1.99 -21.69 -9.27
CA PRO A 193 -0.77 -22.35 -9.77
C PRO A 193 0.54 -21.60 -9.48
N ASP A 194 0.50 -20.28 -9.52
CA ASP A 194 1.61 -19.38 -9.16
C ASP A 194 2.03 -19.56 -7.70
N VAL A 195 1.06 -19.58 -6.79
CA VAL A 195 1.28 -19.83 -5.36
C VAL A 195 1.79 -21.25 -5.12
N GLN A 196 1.23 -22.26 -5.81
CA GLN A 196 1.72 -23.64 -5.72
C GLN A 196 3.19 -23.74 -6.09
N LEU A 197 3.64 -23.02 -7.12
CA LEU A 197 5.04 -23.03 -7.54
C LEU A 197 5.95 -22.48 -6.45
N VAL A 198 5.56 -21.36 -5.82
CA VAL A 198 6.30 -20.77 -4.69
C VAL A 198 6.37 -21.76 -3.52
N LEU A 199 5.24 -22.33 -3.11
CA LEU A 199 5.20 -23.28 -1.99
C LEU A 199 6.07 -24.51 -2.22
N LYS A 200 6.06 -25.07 -3.44
CA LYS A 200 6.92 -26.20 -3.80
C LYS A 200 8.40 -25.85 -3.72
N ARG A 201 8.78 -24.64 -4.12
CA ARG A 201 10.17 -24.16 -3.98
C ARG A 201 10.59 -24.02 -2.52
N GLU A 202 9.72 -23.42 -1.69
CA GLU A 202 10.00 -23.26 -0.26
C GLU A 202 10.13 -24.63 0.44
N ILE A 203 9.24 -25.57 0.16
CA ILE A 203 9.31 -26.92 0.70
C ILE A 203 10.63 -27.61 0.27
N ALA A 204 11.00 -27.52 -1.00
CA ALA A 204 12.26 -28.09 -1.50
C ALA A 204 13.50 -27.45 -0.83
N ALA A 205 13.48 -26.14 -0.62
CA ALA A 205 14.56 -25.43 0.09
C ALA A 205 14.65 -25.87 1.57
N ILE A 206 13.52 -26.09 2.22
CA ILE A 206 13.47 -26.61 3.59
C ILE A 206 14.02 -28.03 3.63
N ASP A 207 13.61 -28.90 2.70
CA ASP A 207 14.10 -30.30 2.63
C ASP A 207 15.61 -30.34 2.43
N ALA A 208 16.17 -29.48 1.57
CA ALA A 208 17.62 -29.38 1.38
C ALA A 208 18.34 -28.93 2.68
N LYS A 209 17.80 -27.95 3.40
CA LYS A 209 18.34 -27.49 4.68
C LYS A 209 18.28 -28.59 5.76
N MET A 210 17.19 -29.33 5.80
CA MET A 210 17.04 -30.47 6.73
C MET A 210 18.02 -31.59 6.43
N ALA A 211 18.25 -31.89 5.15
CA ALA A 211 19.23 -32.90 4.71
C ALA A 211 20.67 -32.48 5.07
N ALA A 212 21.01 -31.20 4.87
CA ALA A 212 22.32 -30.67 5.24
C ALA A 212 22.57 -30.64 6.76
N LYS A 213 21.52 -30.50 7.56
CA LYS A 213 21.59 -30.48 9.04
C LYS A 213 21.68 -31.88 9.64
N LYS A 214 21.36 -32.93 8.87
CA LYS A 214 21.47 -34.31 9.33
C LYS A 214 22.96 -34.68 9.42
N PRO A 215 23.51 -35.10 10.63
CA PRO A 215 24.89 -35.47 10.73
C PRO A 215 25.15 -36.61 9.74
N GLN A 216 26.20 -36.46 8.91
CA GLN A 216 26.69 -37.57 8.12
C GLN A 216 27.10 -38.66 9.12
N SER A 217 26.31 -39.73 9.19
CA SER A 217 26.71 -40.92 9.97
C SER A 217 28.09 -41.34 9.47
N PRO A 218 29.11 -41.49 10.33
CA PRO A 218 30.42 -41.86 9.87
C PRO A 218 30.28 -43.16 9.11
N ALA A 219 30.70 -43.14 7.85
CA ALA A 219 30.75 -44.33 7.01
C ALA A 219 31.49 -45.41 7.79
N LYS A 220 30.81 -46.53 8.01
CA LYS A 220 31.33 -47.69 8.67
C LYS A 220 32.64 -48.10 7.97
N MET A 221 33.77 -47.71 8.58
CA MET A 221 35.08 -48.12 8.13
C MET A 221 35.11 -49.65 8.24
N VAL A 222 34.86 -50.32 7.13
CA VAL A 222 35.12 -51.74 7.01
C VAL A 222 36.64 -51.87 7.08
N ARG A 223 37.14 -52.20 8.27
CA ARG A 223 38.49 -52.68 8.43
C ARG A 223 38.54 -54.05 7.74
N SER A 224 39.09 -54.08 6.53
CA SER A 224 39.63 -55.26 5.94
C SER A 224 40.87 -55.62 6.79
N SER A 225 40.73 -56.67 7.64
CA SER A 225 41.90 -57.33 8.24
C SER A 225 42.64 -58.04 7.13
N PRO A 226 43.94 -57.85 6.99
CA PRO A 226 44.78 -58.80 6.25
C PRO A 226 45.05 -59.99 7.14
N GLY A 227 44.64 -61.25 6.67
CA GLY A 227 45.10 -62.48 7.15
C GLY A 227 46.46 -62.86 6.52
#